data_1eb82f55ce40d8524b886c141d772010
#
_entry.id   1eb82f55ce40d8524b886c141d772010
#
_cell.length_a   1.000
_cell.length_b   1.000
_cell.length_c   1.000
_cell.angle_alpha   90.00
_cell.angle_beta   90.00
_cell.angle_gamma   90.00
#
_symmetry.space_group_name_H-M   'P 1'
#
loop_
_entity.id
_entity.type
_entity.pdbx_description
1 polymer ?
#
loop_
_entity_poly.entity_id
_entity_poly.type
_entity_poly.pdbx_seq_one_letter_code
_entity_poly.pdbx_strand_id
1 'polypeptide(L)'
;FFGLVEVGGADHTADDIVASSYRKLRDGADIKTVIAAPYHSGDRAWIVNGQRSRHYDRGFYEKFDHVWLIRNDGKLPWRDRRLVCLTKESQSIKTNVYEIDVPDTDPGETAEVIIQVDARGNENTFTSTWKMEDSSGNDCFPSEKWLFEFSVTVANKSRVSTEA
;
A
#
# COMPACT_ATOMS: atom_id res chain seq x y z
N PHE A 1 -18.12 33.38 6.01
CA PHE A 1 -17.50 33.86 5.74
C PHE A 1 -17.24 34.24 5.69
N PHE A 2 -17.81 33.95 6.10
CA PHE A 2 -17.34 34.42 5.84
C PHE A 2 -16.69 34.63 5.82
N GLY A 3 -17.62 33.86 6.24
CA GLY A 3 -16.73 34.07 5.94
C GLY A 3 -16.40 34.06 6.03
N LEU A 4 -16.32 33.29 6.14
CA LEU A 4 -15.58 33.44 6.06
C LEU A 4 -15.09 33.58 6.00
N VAL A 5 -15.46 33.06 6.18
CA VAL A 5 -14.64 33.27 5.96
C VAL A 5 -14.26 33.37 6.05
N GLU A 6 -14.39 33.04 6.30
CA GLU A 6 -13.68 33.29 6.16
C GLU A 6 -13.00 33.19 6.14
N VAL A 7 -13.45 33.06 6.43
CA VAL A 7 -12.66 33.11 6.16
C VAL A 7 -12.17 33.00 6.10
N GLY A 8 -12.79 33.15 6.69
CA GLY A 8 -11.92 33.11 6.35
C GLY A 8 -11.55 32.95 6.13
N GLY A 9 -11.85 32.42 6.26
CA GLY A 9 -11.10 32.33 5.79
C GLY A 9 -10.84 32.13 5.59
N ALA A 10 -10.88 31.20 5.30
CA ALA A 10 -10.34 31.10 4.84
C ALA A 10 -10.07 30.80 4.80
N ASP A 11 -10.13 30.23 4.89
CA ASP A 11 -9.58 30.04 4.63
C ASP A 11 -9.55 29.65 4.44
N HIS A 12 -9.59 29.19 4.36
CA HIS A 12 -9.31 28.93 4.02
C HIS A 12 -8.95 28.57 3.51
N THR A 13 -9.09 27.99 3.27
CA THR A 13 -8.78 27.64 2.69
C THR A 13 -8.56 27.02 2.48
N ALA A 14 -8.21 26.73 2.27
CA ALA A 14 -8.07 26.07 2.04
C ALA A 14 -8.16 25.64 2.56
N ASP A 15 -8.39 25.70 3.21
CA ASP A 15 -8.33 25.44 3.51
C ASP A 15 -8.88 25.39 3.52
N ASP A 16 -9.32 25.47 3.51
CA ASP A 16 -9.69 25.41 3.30
C ASP A 16 -10.04 25.11 2.81
N ILE A 17 -9.76 24.77 2.33
CA ILE A 17 -10.04 24.25 1.74
C ILE A 17 -9.96 23.63 1.84
N VAL A 18 -9.53 23.46 2.15
CA VAL A 18 -9.60 22.88 2.30
C VAL A 18 -10.15 23.01 2.94
N ALA A 19 -10.63 23.62 3.30
CA ALA A 19 -10.89 23.73 3.57
C ALA A 19 -11.63 23.92 3.60
N SER A 20 -12.04 23.90 3.48
CA SER A 20 -12.48 23.94 3.15
C SER A 20 -13.01 23.61 3.07
N SER A 21 -13.08 23.20 3.10
CA SER A 21 -13.34 22.72 2.78
C SER A 21 -14.01 22.54 3.44
N TYR A 22 -14.16 22.59 4.11
CA TYR A 22 -14.34 22.36 4.55
C TYR A 22 -15.39 22.67 4.79
N ARG A 23 -15.82 22.95 4.96
CA ARG A 23 -16.64 23.10 4.92
C ARG A 23 -17.58 22.88 4.55
N LYS A 24 -17.98 22.74 4.20
CA LYS A 24 -18.77 22.35 3.85
C LYS A 24 -19.29 21.61 4.19
N LEU A 25 -18.97 21.68 4.87
CA LEU A 25 -19.17 21.06 5.29
C LEU A 25 -20.00 20.85 6.20
N ARG A 26 -20.49 21.47 6.75
CA ARG A 26 -21.24 21.06 7.39
C ARG A 26 -21.34 19.72 7.40
N ASP A 27 -21.36 19.20 6.75
CA ASP A 27 -21.39 17.83 6.35
C ASP A 27 -20.02 17.32 5.95
N GLY A 28 -18.98 17.93 6.45
CA GLY A 28 -17.63 17.55 6.13
C GLY A 28 -17.26 16.17 6.58
N ALA A 29 -17.93 15.66 7.60
CA ALA A 29 -17.67 14.30 8.09
C ALA A 29 -18.02 13.23 7.06
N ASP A 30 -19.05 13.47 6.26
CA ASP A 30 -19.46 12.51 5.24
C ASP A 30 -18.40 12.37 4.16
N ILE A 31 -17.75 13.44 3.81
CA ILE A 31 -16.71 13.42 2.80
C ILE A 31 -15.53 12.57 3.27
N LYS A 32 -15.14 12.69 4.53
CA LYS A 32 -14.04 11.91 5.09
C LYS A 32 -14.38 10.42 5.09
N THR A 33 -15.61 10.08 5.40
CA THR A 33 -16.03 8.69 5.43
C THR A 33 -15.94 8.07 4.04
N VAL A 34 -16.36 8.80 3.02
CA VAL A 34 -16.31 8.31 1.63
C VAL A 34 -14.86 8.08 1.21
N ILE A 35 -13.95 9.01 1.54
CA ILE A 35 -12.55 8.91 1.15
C ILE A 35 -11.89 7.67 1.77
N ALA A 36 -12.26 7.37 3.01
CA ALA A 36 -11.64 6.25 3.74
C ALA A 36 -12.31 4.91 3.49
N ALA A 37 -13.41 4.87 2.73
CA ALA A 37 -14.19 3.64 2.56
C ALA A 37 -13.47 2.62 1.69
N PRO A 38 -13.48 1.33 2.06
CA PRO A 38 -13.00 0.27 1.19
C PRO A 38 -13.99 0.04 0.06
N TYR A 39 -13.58 -0.73 -0.96
CA TYR A 39 -14.47 -1.04 -2.07
C TYR A 39 -15.70 -1.82 -1.59
N HIS A 40 -15.48 -2.84 -0.74
CA HIS A 40 -16.56 -3.61 -0.14
C HIS A 40 -16.82 -3.08 1.26
N SER A 41 -18.07 -2.73 1.55
CA SER A 41 -18.43 -2.23 2.87
C SER A 41 -18.11 -3.26 3.96
N GLY A 42 -17.45 -2.82 5.01
CA GLY A 42 -17.07 -3.69 6.13
C GLY A 42 -15.77 -4.45 5.92
N ASP A 43 -15.07 -4.21 4.81
CA ASP A 43 -13.81 -4.86 4.51
C ASP A 43 -12.65 -4.08 5.15
N ARG A 44 -11.66 -4.81 5.67
CA ARG A 44 -10.50 -4.17 6.30
C ARG A 44 -9.34 -5.15 6.37
N ALA A 45 -8.14 -4.65 6.07
CA ALA A 45 -6.92 -5.46 6.12
C ALA A 45 -5.87 -4.75 6.97
N TRP A 46 -5.04 -5.55 7.64
CA TRP A 46 -3.95 -5.04 8.46
C TRP A 46 -2.71 -5.90 8.23
N ILE A 47 -1.56 -5.26 8.05
CA ILE A 47 -0.29 -5.97 7.89
C ILE A 47 0.29 -6.23 9.29
N VAL A 48 0.38 -7.50 9.66
CA VAL A 48 0.75 -7.91 11.01
C VAL A 48 2.25 -7.96 11.22
N ASN A 49 3.01 -8.34 10.20
CA ASN A 49 4.44 -8.64 10.34
C ASN A 49 5.34 -7.43 10.11
N GLY A 50 4.94 -6.29 10.62
CA GLY A 50 5.77 -5.13 10.57
C GLY A 50 5.08 -3.94 9.96
N GLN A 51 5.87 -3.03 9.45
CA GLN A 51 5.36 -1.78 8.94
C GLN A 51 4.90 -1.92 7.49
N ARG A 52 3.96 -1.10 7.12
CA ARG A 52 3.68 -0.86 5.70
C ARG A 52 4.97 -0.30 5.09
N SER A 53 5.16 -0.41 3.83
CA SER A 53 6.36 0.11 3.16
C SER A 53 7.64 -0.44 3.78
N ARG A 54 7.68 -1.73 4.02
CA ARG A 54 8.84 -2.38 4.60
C ARG A 54 10.05 -2.18 3.70
N HIS A 55 11.23 -2.01 4.31
CA HIS A 55 12.46 -1.72 3.57
C HIS A 55 13.49 -2.83 3.69
N TYR A 56 14.19 -3.10 2.58
CA TYR A 56 15.29 -4.07 2.51
C TYR A 56 16.53 -3.42 1.92
N ASP A 57 17.70 -3.84 2.40
CA ASP A 57 18.98 -3.50 1.81
C ASP A 57 19.61 -4.76 1.25
N ARG A 58 19.94 -4.78 -0.03
CA ARG A 58 20.44 -5.98 -0.70
C ARG A 58 21.58 -5.64 -1.66
N GLY A 59 22.45 -6.63 -1.89
CA GLY A 59 23.49 -6.53 -2.89
C GLY A 59 22.99 -6.93 -4.27
N PHE A 60 23.86 -6.76 -5.27
CA PHE A 60 23.51 -7.11 -6.64
C PHE A 60 23.12 -8.57 -6.75
N TYR A 61 22.02 -8.83 -7.43
CA TYR A 61 21.50 -10.16 -7.74
C TYR A 61 21.18 -11.01 -6.52
N GLU A 62 21.07 -10.40 -5.35
CA GLU A 62 20.60 -11.13 -4.19
C GLU A 62 19.12 -11.43 -4.33
N LYS A 63 18.75 -12.64 -3.92
CA LYS A 63 17.35 -13.05 -3.89
C LYS A 63 16.91 -13.20 -2.44
N PHE A 64 15.66 -12.81 -2.20
CA PHE A 64 15.11 -12.90 -0.85
C PHE A 64 13.59 -13.02 -0.94
N ASP A 65 12.99 -13.44 0.16
CA ASP A 65 11.54 -13.56 0.22
C ASP A 65 10.95 -12.32 0.88
N HIS A 66 9.88 -11.80 0.29
CA HIS A 66 9.05 -10.81 0.95
C HIS A 66 7.77 -11.50 1.37
N VAL A 67 7.41 -11.35 2.64
CA VAL A 67 6.25 -12.01 3.23
C VAL A 67 5.26 -10.96 3.69
N TRP A 68 4.01 -11.10 3.26
CA TRP A 68 2.92 -10.32 3.82
C TRP A 68 2.13 -11.25 4.76
N LEU A 69 1.98 -10.85 6.01
CA LEU A 69 1.02 -11.45 6.92
C LEU A 69 -0.15 -10.48 7.03
N ILE A 70 -1.24 -10.82 6.39
CA ILE A 70 -2.38 -9.91 6.20
C ILE A 70 -3.55 -10.42 7.03
N ARG A 71 -3.88 -9.68 8.08
CA ARG A 71 -5.03 -10.05 8.92
C ARG A 71 -6.29 -9.44 8.34
N ASN A 72 -7.34 -10.25 8.28
CA ASN A 72 -8.66 -9.79 7.90
C ASN A 72 -9.31 -9.15 9.13
N ASP A 73 -9.22 -7.83 9.22
CA ASP A 73 -9.77 -7.07 10.34
C ASP A 73 -11.19 -6.59 10.07
N GLY A 74 -11.77 -7.00 8.96
CA GLY A 74 -13.12 -6.61 8.59
C GLY A 74 -14.15 -7.63 8.99
N LYS A 75 -15.33 -7.52 8.37
CA LYS A 75 -16.47 -8.37 8.65
C LYS A 75 -16.77 -9.34 7.52
N LEU A 76 -16.07 -9.20 6.39
CA LEU A 76 -16.30 -10.01 5.19
C LEU A 76 -15.21 -11.06 5.04
N PRO A 77 -15.58 -12.30 4.70
CA PRO A 77 -14.55 -13.29 4.36
C PRO A 77 -13.91 -12.95 3.01
N TRP A 78 -12.62 -13.18 2.90
CA TRP A 78 -11.92 -12.98 1.63
C TRP A 78 -11.96 -14.29 0.85
N ARG A 79 -12.47 -14.22 -0.38
CA ARG A 79 -12.55 -15.37 -1.27
C ARG A 79 -12.11 -14.91 -2.66
N ASP A 80 -11.29 -15.74 -3.30
CA ASP A 80 -10.83 -15.49 -4.67
C ASP A 80 -10.18 -14.12 -4.83
N ARG A 81 -9.39 -13.72 -3.84
CA ARG A 81 -8.65 -12.46 -3.89
C ARG A 81 -7.20 -12.71 -4.24
N ARG A 82 -6.54 -11.69 -4.77
CA ARG A 82 -5.13 -11.77 -5.14
C ARG A 82 -4.45 -10.44 -4.93
N LEU A 83 -3.13 -10.47 -4.81
CA LEU A 83 -2.30 -9.28 -4.82
C LEU A 83 -1.74 -9.10 -6.22
N VAL A 84 -1.79 -7.88 -6.74
CA VAL A 84 -1.35 -7.55 -8.10
C VAL A 84 -0.33 -6.43 -8.01
N CYS A 85 0.80 -6.59 -8.70
CA CYS A 85 1.87 -5.61 -8.72
C CYS A 85 1.50 -4.44 -9.63
N LEU A 86 1.64 -3.23 -9.11
CA LEU A 86 1.34 -2.01 -9.86
C LEU A 86 2.58 -1.40 -10.49
N THR A 87 3.78 -1.86 -10.10
CA THR A 87 5.05 -1.23 -10.50
C THR A 87 5.91 -2.13 -11.38
N LYS A 88 5.31 -3.12 -12.02
CA LYS A 88 6.03 -4.07 -12.85
C LYS A 88 6.93 -3.37 -13.88
N GLU A 89 6.42 -2.30 -14.50
CA GLU A 89 7.13 -1.62 -15.57
C GLU A 89 8.11 -0.57 -15.06
N SER A 90 8.02 -0.16 -13.81
CA SER A 90 8.82 0.94 -13.27
C SER A 90 9.89 0.50 -12.28
N GLN A 91 9.86 -0.75 -11.81
CA GLN A 91 10.85 -1.25 -10.88
C GLN A 91 11.93 -2.04 -11.63
N SER A 92 13.20 -1.84 -11.24
CA SER A 92 14.29 -2.64 -11.82
C SER A 92 14.49 -3.96 -11.10
N ILE A 93 14.02 -4.07 -9.87
CA ILE A 93 14.01 -5.37 -9.18
C ILE A 93 13.00 -6.27 -9.87
N LYS A 94 13.16 -7.58 -9.69
CA LYS A 94 12.22 -8.54 -10.26
C LYS A 94 11.59 -9.38 -9.17
N THR A 95 10.34 -9.72 -9.37
CA THR A 95 9.64 -10.65 -8.49
C THR A 95 9.31 -11.90 -9.29
N ASN A 96 9.25 -13.04 -8.62
CA ASN A 96 8.96 -14.31 -9.30
C ASN A 96 7.55 -14.32 -9.91
N VAL A 97 6.66 -13.51 -9.36
CA VAL A 97 5.30 -13.34 -9.88
C VAL A 97 4.93 -11.87 -9.79
N TYR A 98 3.96 -11.44 -10.58
CA TYR A 98 3.40 -10.08 -10.51
C TYR A 98 1.93 -10.12 -10.10
N GLU A 99 1.44 -11.29 -9.82
CA GLU A 99 0.08 -11.54 -9.36
C GLU A 99 0.11 -12.82 -8.56
N ILE A 100 -0.45 -12.83 -7.36
CA ILE A 100 -0.43 -14.00 -6.50
C ILE A 100 -1.73 -14.10 -5.71
N ASP A 101 -2.27 -15.30 -5.60
CA ASP A 101 -3.52 -15.53 -4.88
C ASP A 101 -3.33 -15.30 -3.39
N VAL A 102 -4.36 -14.70 -2.78
CA VAL A 102 -4.48 -14.59 -1.34
C VAL A 102 -5.33 -15.76 -0.87
N PRO A 103 -4.84 -16.57 0.07
CA PRO A 103 -5.65 -17.69 0.59
C PRO A 103 -6.99 -17.20 1.15
N ASP A 104 -8.00 -18.05 1.09
CA ASP A 104 -9.28 -17.73 1.71
C ASP A 104 -9.06 -17.40 3.17
N THR A 105 -9.58 -16.27 3.61
CA THR A 105 -9.28 -15.73 4.94
C THR A 105 -10.55 -15.18 5.56
N ASP A 106 -10.99 -15.80 6.66
CA ASP A 106 -12.17 -15.35 7.37
C ASP A 106 -11.84 -14.18 8.29
N PRO A 107 -12.85 -13.38 8.69
CA PRO A 107 -12.63 -12.30 9.65
C PRO A 107 -11.85 -12.80 10.87
N GLY A 108 -10.80 -12.06 11.24
CA GLY A 108 -9.95 -12.41 12.38
C GLY A 108 -8.78 -13.32 12.03
N GLU A 109 -8.78 -13.93 10.85
CA GLU A 109 -7.69 -14.79 10.42
C GLU A 109 -6.62 -14.00 9.66
N THR A 110 -5.43 -14.60 9.58
CA THR A 110 -4.29 -13.99 8.91
C THR A 110 -3.88 -14.84 7.70
N ALA A 111 -3.75 -14.19 6.56
CA ALA A 111 -3.28 -14.82 5.33
C ALA A 111 -1.77 -14.58 5.21
N GLU A 112 -1.05 -15.62 4.81
CA GLU A 112 0.37 -15.51 4.52
C GLU A 112 0.57 -15.54 3.01
N VAL A 113 1.23 -14.52 2.46
CA VAL A 113 1.53 -14.42 1.03
C VAL A 113 3.02 -14.16 0.89
N ILE A 114 3.71 -15.00 0.11
CA ILE A 114 5.16 -14.94 -0.04
C ILE A 114 5.51 -14.79 -1.52
N ILE A 115 6.40 -13.84 -1.82
CA ILE A 115 6.99 -13.73 -3.16
C ILE A 115 8.50 -13.73 -3.03
N GLN A 116 9.18 -14.16 -4.08
CA GLN A 116 10.63 -14.09 -4.14
C GLN A 116 11.03 -12.87 -4.94
N VAL A 117 11.99 -12.10 -4.40
CA VAL A 117 12.46 -10.87 -5.02
C VAL A 117 13.92 -11.05 -5.41
N ASP A 118 14.27 -10.58 -6.61
CA ASP A 118 15.65 -10.57 -7.11
C ASP A 118 16.04 -9.11 -7.24
N ALA A 119 17.06 -8.69 -6.50
CA ALA A 119 17.51 -7.30 -6.46
C ALA A 119 18.06 -6.81 -7.79
N ARG A 120 18.55 -7.71 -8.64
CA ARG A 120 19.18 -7.38 -9.91
C ARG A 120 20.41 -6.50 -9.71
N GLY A 121 20.89 -5.84 -10.76
CA GLY A 121 22.16 -5.15 -10.74
C GLY A 121 22.10 -3.65 -10.96
N ASN A 122 21.00 -3.00 -10.61
CA ASN A 122 20.87 -1.55 -10.67
C ASN A 122 21.00 -0.95 -9.28
N GLU A 123 21.99 -0.10 -9.10
CA GLU A 123 22.25 0.52 -7.81
C GLU A 123 21.30 1.71 -7.62
N ASN A 124 20.30 1.53 -6.77
CA ASN A 124 19.28 2.54 -6.50
C ASN A 124 18.31 1.99 -5.46
N THR A 125 17.31 2.81 -5.12
CA THR A 125 16.22 2.38 -4.25
C THR A 125 14.97 2.24 -5.12
N PHE A 126 14.34 1.09 -5.03
CA PHE A 126 13.14 0.80 -5.81
C PHE A 126 11.97 0.48 -4.88
N THR A 127 10.81 0.99 -5.24
CA THR A 127 9.58 0.74 -4.48
C THR A 127 8.69 -0.16 -5.30
N SER A 128 8.22 -1.24 -4.68
CA SER A 128 7.28 -2.17 -5.29
C SER A 128 5.92 -1.98 -4.62
N THR A 129 4.93 -1.62 -5.41
CA THR A 129 3.60 -1.32 -4.90
C THR A 129 2.62 -2.35 -5.43
N TRP A 130 1.80 -2.87 -4.53
CA TRP A 130 0.83 -3.93 -4.83
C TRP A 130 -0.53 -3.52 -4.31
N LYS A 131 -1.58 -4.13 -4.88
CA LYS A 131 -2.95 -3.92 -4.40
C LYS A 131 -3.64 -5.27 -4.29
N MET A 132 -4.68 -5.34 -3.46
CA MET A 132 -5.51 -6.53 -3.38
C MET A 132 -6.72 -6.34 -4.30
N GLU A 133 -6.95 -7.32 -5.17
CA GLU A 133 -8.10 -7.32 -6.07
C GLU A 133 -9.06 -8.44 -5.71
N ASP A 134 -10.35 -8.20 -5.95
CA ASP A 134 -11.36 -9.24 -5.82
C ASP A 134 -11.45 -10.04 -7.12
N SER A 135 -12.38 -10.99 -7.18
CA SER A 135 -12.51 -11.88 -8.35
C SER A 135 -12.92 -11.13 -9.62
N SER A 136 -13.46 -9.92 -9.48
CA SER A 136 -13.86 -9.10 -10.62
C SER A 136 -12.80 -8.09 -11.02
N GLY A 137 -11.65 -8.07 -10.33
CA GLY A 137 -10.56 -7.15 -10.63
C GLY A 137 -10.67 -5.80 -9.97
N ASN A 138 -11.55 -5.64 -8.99
CA ASN A 138 -11.71 -4.38 -8.27
C ASN A 138 -10.66 -4.26 -7.16
N ASP A 139 -10.08 -3.07 -7.02
CA ASP A 139 -9.15 -2.78 -5.92
C ASP A 139 -9.94 -2.74 -4.62
N CYS A 140 -9.63 -3.66 -3.71
CA CYS A 140 -10.39 -3.79 -2.46
C CYS A 140 -10.16 -2.64 -1.49
N PHE A 141 -8.99 -1.98 -1.55
CA PHE A 141 -8.63 -0.93 -0.61
C PHE A 141 -8.08 0.29 -1.36
N PRO A 142 -8.90 0.96 -2.16
CA PRO A 142 -8.40 2.00 -3.07
C PRO A 142 -7.87 3.23 -2.34
N SER A 143 -8.28 3.46 -1.10
CA SER A 143 -7.78 4.61 -0.33
C SER A 143 -6.51 4.30 0.45
N GLU A 144 -6.01 3.07 0.40
CA GLU A 144 -4.81 2.66 1.13
C GLU A 144 -3.74 2.19 0.16
N LYS A 145 -3.16 3.12 -0.57
CA LYS A 145 -2.24 2.83 -1.68
C LYS A 145 -0.95 2.16 -1.22
N TRP A 146 -0.54 2.37 0.02
CA TRP A 146 0.74 1.87 0.53
C TRP A 146 0.58 0.62 1.41
N LEU A 147 -0.61 0.06 1.47
CA LEU A 147 -0.88 -1.06 2.37
C LEU A 147 0.03 -2.26 2.07
N PHE A 148 0.30 -2.55 0.80
CA PHE A 148 1.10 -3.70 0.38
C PHE A 148 2.42 -3.29 -0.28
N GLU A 149 2.98 -2.16 0.10
CA GLU A 149 4.18 -1.63 -0.50
C GLU A 149 5.43 -2.10 0.24
N PHE A 150 6.52 -2.31 -0.50
CA PHE A 150 7.84 -2.47 0.11
C PHE A 150 8.88 -1.83 -0.78
N SER A 151 10.05 -1.54 -0.23
CA SER A 151 11.15 -0.94 -0.98
C SER A 151 12.43 -1.71 -0.79
N VAL A 152 13.32 -1.60 -1.77
CA VAL A 152 14.61 -2.28 -1.76
C VAL A 152 15.69 -1.30 -2.19
N THR A 153 16.71 -1.12 -1.36
CA THR A 153 17.90 -0.38 -1.75
C THR A 153 18.93 -1.40 -2.21
N VAL A 154 19.36 -1.27 -3.45
CA VAL A 154 20.31 -2.18 -4.07
C VAL A 154 21.67 -1.48 -4.19
N ALA A 155 22.71 -2.13 -3.70
CA ALA A 155 24.06 -1.57 -3.75
C ALA A 155 25.07 -2.68 -3.99
N ASN A 156 26.21 -2.30 -4.55
CA ASN A 156 27.28 -3.26 -4.81
C ASN A 156 28.04 -3.56 -3.51
N LYS A 157 27.59 -4.57 -2.79
CA LYS A 157 28.17 -4.94 -1.50
C LYS A 157 29.60 -5.44 -1.62
N SER A 158 29.96 -6.01 -2.80
CA SER A 158 31.32 -6.47 -3.02
C SER A 158 32.30 -5.32 -2.90
N ARG A 159 31.96 -4.16 -3.46
CA ARG A 159 32.81 -2.97 -3.39
C ARG A 159 32.95 -2.50 -1.95
N VAL A 160 31.84 -2.51 -1.20
CA VAL A 160 31.85 -2.11 0.21
C VAL A 160 32.70 -3.08 1.03
N SER A 161 32.54 -4.39 0.80
CA SER A 161 33.32 -5.40 1.49
C SER A 161 34.81 -5.25 1.26
N THR A 162 35.21 -4.89 0.03
CA THR A 162 36.59 -4.70 -0.32
C THR A 162 37.24 -3.55 0.48
N GLU A 163 36.44 -2.54 0.74
CA GLU A 163 36.92 -1.38 1.47
C GLU A 163 37.01 -1.62 2.98
N ALA A 164 36.31 -2.58 3.45
CA ALA A 164 36.33 -2.91 4.86
C ALA A 164 37.58 -3.68 5.24
#